data_fe272eed5b373a394972993bfbe53af3
#
_entry.id   fe272eed5b373a394972993bfbe53af3
#
_cell.length_a   1.000
_cell.length_b   1.000
_cell.length_c   1.000
_cell.angle_alpha   90.00
_cell.angle_beta   90.00
_cell.angle_gamma   90.00
#
_symmetry.space_group_name_H-M   'P 1'
#
loop_
_entity.id
_entity.type
_entity.pdbx_description
1 polymer ?
#
loop_
_entity_poly.entity_id
_entity_poly.type
_entity_poly.pdbx_seq_one_letter_code
_entity_poly.pdbx_strand_id
1 'polypeptide(L)'
;GRGTRAGTIGSLLVGLPEETGLRYVGRVGTGFTDAALKSLAAELKPLTISRSPFLDKIDAPVASSATWVLPKIVGEVQFLDWTSTGHLRHPSWRGIRRDKLPGDL
;
A
#
# COMPACT_ATOMS: atom_id res chain seq x y z
N GLY A 1 -7.40 5.79 -5.42
CA GLY A 1 -8.49 5.61 -6.30
C GLY A 1 -8.43 6.53 -7.49
N ARG A 2 -9.09 6.16 -8.52
CA ARG A 2 -9.05 6.89 -9.78
C ARG A 2 -10.34 6.63 -10.54
N GLY A 3 -10.57 7.39 -11.61
CA GLY A 3 -11.76 7.25 -12.41
C GLY A 3 -12.99 7.61 -11.60
N THR A 4 -13.99 6.74 -11.61
CA THR A 4 -15.26 6.98 -10.95
C THR A 4 -15.16 7.01 -9.43
N ARG A 5 -14.00 6.66 -8.88
CA ARG A 5 -13.79 6.65 -7.44
C ARG A 5 -12.93 7.82 -6.99
N ALA A 6 -13.15 8.98 -7.56
CA ALA A 6 -12.42 10.18 -7.17
C ALA A 6 -12.52 10.37 -5.66
N GLY A 7 -11.38 10.59 -5.01
CA GLY A 7 -11.31 10.75 -3.57
C GLY A 7 -11.24 9.46 -2.77
N THR A 8 -11.31 8.29 -3.43
CA THR A 8 -11.18 6.99 -2.79
C THR A 8 -9.97 6.24 -3.34
N ILE A 9 -9.67 5.10 -2.74
CA ILE A 9 -8.53 4.28 -3.11
C ILE A 9 -9.00 3.12 -3.99
N GLY A 10 -8.38 2.96 -5.16
CA GLY A 10 -8.64 1.81 -6.02
C GLY A 10 -7.79 0.59 -5.65
N SER A 11 -6.56 0.84 -5.22
CA SER A 11 -5.65 -0.19 -4.76
C SER A 11 -4.58 0.44 -3.87
N LEU A 12 -3.87 -0.39 -3.12
CA LEU A 12 -2.76 0.04 -2.28
C LEU A 12 -1.45 -0.54 -2.79
N LEU A 13 -0.42 0.30 -2.84
CA LEU A 13 0.94 -0.16 -3.02
C LEU A 13 1.50 -0.42 -1.63
N VAL A 14 2.03 -1.61 -1.41
CA VAL A 14 2.50 -2.04 -0.08
C VAL A 14 3.97 -2.40 -0.12
N GLY A 15 4.63 -2.22 1.01
CA GLY A 15 6.05 -2.50 1.13
C GLY A 15 6.42 -3.08 2.48
N LEU A 16 7.64 -3.57 2.57
CA LEU A 16 8.23 -4.04 3.81
C LEU A 16 9.45 -3.18 4.16
N PRO A 17 9.57 -2.74 5.42
CA PRO A 17 10.74 -1.99 5.85
C PRO A 17 11.99 -2.86 5.82
N GLU A 18 13.09 -2.27 5.33
CA GLU A 18 14.42 -2.88 5.34
C GLU A 18 15.40 -1.86 5.90
N GLU A 19 16.64 -2.26 6.14
CA GLU A 19 17.64 -1.37 6.72
C GLU A 19 17.84 -0.08 5.93
N THR A 20 17.77 -0.16 4.62
CA THR A 20 18.04 0.98 3.74
C THR A 20 16.76 1.73 3.32
N GLY A 21 15.58 1.25 3.71
CA GLY A 21 14.33 1.89 3.35
C GLY A 21 13.20 0.91 3.17
N LEU A 22 12.23 1.25 2.33
CA LEU A 22 11.02 0.49 2.11
C LEU A 22 11.09 -0.26 0.78
N ARG A 23 11.00 -1.60 0.84
CA ARG A 23 10.98 -2.43 -0.37
C ARG A 23 9.55 -2.64 -0.84
N TYR A 24 9.29 -2.35 -2.12
CA TYR A 24 7.98 -2.58 -2.71
C TYR A 24 7.71 -4.09 -2.86
N VAL A 25 6.57 -4.56 -2.36
CA VAL A 25 6.23 -5.99 -2.42
C VAL A 25 4.93 -6.27 -3.15
N GLY A 26 4.21 -5.26 -3.61
CA GLY A 26 3.05 -5.52 -4.44
C GLY A 26 1.95 -4.49 -4.34
N ARG A 27 0.89 -4.75 -5.10
CA ARG A 27 -0.30 -3.91 -5.14
C ARG A 27 -1.50 -4.74 -4.72
N VAL A 28 -2.25 -4.23 -3.75
CA VAL A 28 -3.44 -4.89 -3.21
C VAL A 28 -4.67 -4.18 -3.74
N GLY A 29 -5.48 -4.87 -4.52
CA GLY A 29 -6.67 -4.29 -5.15
C GLY A 29 -7.97 -4.96 -4.74
N THR A 30 -7.95 -5.86 -3.78
CA THR A 30 -9.14 -6.59 -3.35
C THR A 30 -9.15 -6.78 -1.84
N GLY A 31 -10.28 -7.19 -1.30
CA GLY A 31 -10.46 -7.42 0.14
C GLY A 31 -10.97 -6.21 0.90
N PHE A 32 -11.19 -5.08 0.23
CA PHE A 32 -11.69 -3.86 0.87
C PHE A 32 -13.22 -3.84 0.88
N THR A 33 -13.79 -3.37 2.00
CA THR A 33 -15.17 -2.91 2.02
C THR A 33 -15.18 -1.42 1.68
N ASP A 34 -16.36 -0.87 1.35
CA ASP A 34 -16.46 0.57 1.10
C ASP A 34 -16.08 1.38 2.33
N ALA A 35 -16.48 0.91 3.51
CA ALA A 35 -16.12 1.57 4.77
C ALA A 35 -14.61 1.54 5.00
N ALA A 36 -13.96 0.42 4.71
CA ALA A 36 -12.52 0.29 4.84
C ALA A 36 -11.78 1.24 3.91
N LEU A 37 -12.25 1.38 2.66
CA LEU A 37 -11.64 2.29 1.70
C LEU A 37 -11.76 3.74 2.15
N LYS A 38 -12.91 4.14 2.65
CA LYS A 38 -13.12 5.51 3.14
C LYS A 38 -12.25 5.81 4.36
N SER A 39 -12.21 4.89 5.31
CA SER A 39 -11.42 5.04 6.52
C SER A 39 -9.93 5.14 6.17
N LEU A 40 -9.46 4.27 5.29
CA LEU A 40 -8.08 4.24 4.89
C LEU A 40 -7.68 5.51 4.14
N ALA A 41 -8.53 5.99 3.22
CA ALA A 41 -8.28 7.22 2.49
C ALA A 41 -8.16 8.41 3.44
N ALA A 42 -9.02 8.47 4.45
CA ALA A 42 -8.98 9.54 5.45
C ALA A 42 -7.70 9.49 6.28
N GLU A 43 -7.23 8.32 6.64
CA GLU A 43 -6.00 8.17 7.42
C GLU A 43 -4.74 8.45 6.59
N LEU A 44 -4.76 8.12 5.30
CA LEU A 44 -3.60 8.33 4.44
C LEU A 44 -3.47 9.78 3.94
N LYS A 45 -4.57 10.49 3.82
CA LYS A 45 -4.55 11.84 3.28
C LYS A 45 -3.55 12.78 3.96
N PRO A 46 -3.50 12.87 5.30
CA PRO A 46 -2.53 13.75 5.96
C PRO A 46 -1.09 13.25 5.83
N LEU A 47 -0.88 12.03 5.36
CA LEU A 47 0.46 11.46 5.17
C LEU A 47 0.99 11.65 3.75
N THR A 48 0.24 12.29 2.87
CA THR A 48 0.60 12.46 1.45
C THR A 48 1.95 13.17 1.31
N ILE A 49 2.80 12.61 0.45
CA ILE A 49 4.12 13.17 0.12
C ILE A 49 4.28 13.24 -1.39
N SER A 50 5.30 13.96 -1.84
CA SER A 50 5.50 14.22 -3.26
C SER A 50 6.34 13.17 -3.98
N ARG A 51 7.04 12.30 -3.25
CA ARG A 51 7.95 11.32 -3.82
C ARG A 51 7.63 9.93 -3.30
N SER A 52 7.93 8.92 -4.13
CA SER A 52 7.78 7.52 -3.73
C SER A 52 8.65 7.22 -2.52
N PRO A 53 8.07 6.58 -1.47
CA PRO A 53 8.85 6.14 -0.32
C PRO A 53 9.59 4.82 -0.57
N PHE A 54 9.36 4.18 -1.73
CA PHE A 54 9.97 2.90 -2.04
C PHE A 54 11.39 3.03 -2.54
N LEU A 55 12.23 2.09 -2.17
CA LEU A 55 13.59 1.95 -2.72
C LEU A 55 13.54 1.56 -4.19
N ASP A 56 12.58 0.70 -4.53
CA ASP A 56 12.42 0.16 -5.87
C ASP A 56 11.88 1.25 -6.80
N LYS A 57 12.30 1.17 -8.06
CA LYS A 57 11.70 1.98 -9.09
C LYS A 57 10.36 1.37 -9.47
N ILE A 58 9.29 2.14 -9.34
CA ILE A 58 7.95 1.69 -9.67
C ILE A 58 7.67 1.97 -11.15
N ASP A 59 7.09 1.00 -11.85
CA ASP A 59 6.77 1.13 -13.28
C ASP A 59 5.92 2.37 -13.54
N ALA A 60 6.22 3.06 -14.66
CA ALA A 60 5.58 4.32 -15.01
C ALA A 60 4.04 4.27 -14.99
N PRO A 61 3.37 3.24 -15.55
CA PRO A 61 1.90 3.20 -15.50
C PRO A 61 1.34 3.20 -14.09
N VAL A 62 2.02 2.56 -13.15
CA VAL A 62 1.62 2.55 -11.74
C VAL A 62 2.02 3.86 -11.09
N ALA A 63 3.26 4.27 -11.28
CA ALA A 63 3.80 5.47 -10.64
C ALA A 63 3.04 6.74 -11.05
N SER A 64 2.63 6.85 -12.31
CA SER A 64 1.96 8.05 -12.82
C SER A 64 0.56 8.24 -12.24
N SER A 65 -0.08 7.18 -11.77
CA SER A 65 -1.41 7.25 -11.18
C SER A 65 -1.41 7.11 -9.66
N ALA A 66 -0.24 6.94 -9.05
CA ALA A 66 -0.12 6.72 -7.62
C ALA A 66 -0.12 8.04 -6.84
N THR A 67 -0.65 7.97 -5.63
CA THR A 67 -0.46 9.00 -4.61
C THR A 67 0.45 8.40 -3.54
N TRP A 68 1.55 9.07 -3.26
CA TRP A 68 2.55 8.58 -2.30
C TRP A 68 2.24 9.08 -0.90
N VAL A 69 2.49 8.23 0.08
CA VAL A 69 2.27 8.58 1.50
C VAL A 69 3.45 8.13 2.34
N LEU A 70 3.61 8.78 3.50
CA LEU A 70 4.58 8.32 4.48
C LEU A 70 4.16 6.92 4.96
N PRO A 71 5.10 5.97 5.02
CA PRO A 71 4.79 4.58 5.38
C PRO A 71 4.68 4.40 6.89
N LYS A 72 3.68 5.01 7.50
CA LYS A 72 3.47 4.98 8.95
C LYS A 72 2.38 3.99 9.39
N ILE A 73 1.54 3.55 8.46
CA ILE A 73 0.43 2.65 8.78
C ILE A 73 0.80 1.24 8.37
N VAL A 74 0.61 0.30 9.29
CA VAL A 74 0.83 -1.13 9.04
C VAL A 74 -0.50 -1.78 8.74
N GLY A 75 -0.56 -2.51 7.63
CA GLY A 75 -1.74 -3.26 7.23
C GLY A 75 -1.49 -4.75 7.25
N GLU A 76 -2.57 -5.51 7.40
CA GLU A 76 -2.53 -6.96 7.28
C GLU A 76 -3.03 -7.34 5.90
N VAL A 77 -2.26 -8.21 5.23
CA VAL A 77 -2.56 -8.68 3.88
C VAL A 77 -2.47 -10.20 3.87
N GLN A 78 -3.50 -10.84 3.35
CA GLN A 78 -3.48 -12.28 3.10
C GLN A 78 -2.98 -12.48 1.68
N PHE A 79 -2.08 -13.44 1.46
CA PHE A 79 -1.56 -13.73 0.13
C PHE A 79 -1.24 -15.22 0.01
N LEU A 80 -1.14 -15.71 -1.24
CA LEU A 80 -0.92 -17.11 -1.51
C LEU A 80 0.53 -17.51 -1.26
N ASP A 81 1.45 -16.81 -1.91
CA ASP A 81 2.90 -17.05 -1.78
C ASP A 81 3.64 -15.85 -2.36
N TRP A 82 4.97 -15.97 -2.42
CA TRP A 82 5.82 -14.96 -3.04
C TRP A 82 6.14 -15.32 -4.48
N THR A 83 6.18 -14.30 -5.35
CA THR A 83 6.64 -14.52 -6.73
C THR A 83 8.16 -14.63 -6.75
N SER A 84 8.71 -15.06 -7.89
CA SER A 84 10.16 -15.15 -8.06
C SER A 84 10.85 -13.79 -7.96
N THR A 85 10.12 -12.69 -8.17
CA THR A 85 10.65 -11.33 -8.07
C THR A 85 10.47 -10.72 -6.69
N GLY A 86 9.98 -11.49 -5.71
CA GLY A 86 9.82 -11.02 -4.35
C GLY A 86 8.56 -10.19 -4.12
N HIS A 87 7.53 -10.41 -4.92
CA HIS A 87 6.26 -9.73 -4.74
C HIS A 87 5.20 -10.69 -4.19
N LEU A 88 4.15 -10.13 -3.59
CA LEU A 88 3.02 -10.91 -3.08
C LEU A 88 2.18 -11.43 -4.25
N ARG A 89 1.80 -12.71 -4.17
CA ARG A 89 0.91 -13.34 -5.15
C ARG A 89 -0.50 -13.40 -4.58
N HIS A 90 -1.48 -12.91 -5.34
CA HIS A 90 -2.89 -12.87 -4.95
C HIS A 90 -3.12 -12.21 -3.59
N PRO A 91 -2.60 -10.98 -3.38
CA PRO A 91 -2.79 -10.32 -2.09
C PRO A 91 -4.22 -9.82 -1.92
N SER A 92 -4.72 -9.91 -0.68
CA SER A 92 -6.04 -9.43 -0.31
C SER A 92 -5.95 -8.68 1.00
N TRP A 93 -6.57 -7.50 1.06
CA TRP A 93 -6.52 -6.65 2.24
C TRP A 93 -7.33 -7.24 3.38
N ARG A 94 -6.76 -7.22 4.60
CA ARG A 94 -7.44 -7.74 5.79
C ARG A 94 -7.77 -6.66 6.79
N GLY A 95 -7.03 -5.57 6.82
CA GLY A 95 -7.28 -4.47 7.73
C GLY A 95 -6.02 -3.77 8.20
N ILE A 96 -6.19 -2.72 8.98
CA ILE A 96 -5.07 -1.98 9.57
C ILE A 96 -4.68 -2.65 10.88
N ARG A 97 -3.39 -2.83 11.08
CA ARG A 97 -2.81 -3.34 12.33
C ARG A 97 -2.42 -2.15 13.20
N ARG A 98 -3.33 -1.72 14.04
CA ARG A 98 -3.09 -0.56 14.91
C ARG A 98 -2.16 -0.87 16.09
N ASP A 99 -1.93 -2.15 16.34
CA ASP A 99 -1.02 -2.65 17.37
C ASP A 99 0.43 -2.75 16.90
N LYS A 100 0.69 -2.38 15.63
CA LYS A 100 2.01 -2.50 15.03
C LYS A 100 2.47 -1.17 14.42
N LEU A 101 3.78 -0.94 14.50
CA LEU A 101 4.45 0.16 13.79
C LEU A 101 5.38 -0.44 12.74
N PRO A 102 5.78 0.35 11.71
CA PRO A 102 6.70 -0.17 10.69
C PRO A 102 7.98 -0.76 11.27
N GLY A 103 8.48 -0.19 12.36
CA GLY A 103 9.68 -0.71 13.02
C GLY A 103 9.50 -2.06 13.72
N ASP A 104 8.27 -2.54 13.84
CA ASP A 104 7.98 -3.85 14.45
C ASP A 104 8.00 -5.00 13.43
N LEU A 105 8.19 -4.68 12.15
CA LEU A 105 8.16 -5.68 11.07
C LEU A 105 9.55 -6.24 10.78
#